data_200a95cda065005994bd4cf05dfb9112
#
_entry.id   200a95cda065005994bd4cf05dfb9112
#
_cell.length_a   1.000
_cell.length_b   1.000
_cell.length_c   1.000
_cell.angle_alpha   90.00
_cell.angle_beta   90.00
_cell.angle_gamma   90.00
#
_symmetry.space_group_name_H-M   'P 1'
#
loop_
_entity.id
_entity.type
_entity.pdbx_description
1 polymer ?
#
loop_
_entity_poly.entity_id
_entity_poly.type
_entity_poly.pdbx_seq_one_letter_code
_entity_poly.pdbx_strand_id
1 'polypeptide(L)'
;MIGLMILLVYVAIFVISFLVVRFFVQRTSTDFTSLKTVTFGDESAVTPNRAASFISILTIFVLWGMFTGSSLLPSFLHAPGPFEGTGTFEYTAQAGDDRDTATVTVLVHPIDTHTDAPEVDPGQGWAKNDSVAIGMWRSGLLRVDRNDELGRGEGAILIEINGEKVAPRDSVDVGWGTVTITDKGTPNIQPSKGWQMEPIWLPSPEAVVVRIGEIASEGFRGSTLWEHLGYSLFRVVVGFFFGALVGIPLGYAMGLSNWFRGWFDPIVEFMRPVPPLALIPLVIIWAGIGETGKIILLFLGRFGSWQLRPGL
;
A
#
# COMPACT_ATOMS: atom_id res chain seq x y z
N MET A 1 -1.31 17.91 -7.85
CA MET A 1 -0.41 18.81 -7.09
C MET A 1 -0.10 18.28 -5.68
N ILE A 2 -1.07 17.72 -4.95
CA ILE A 2 -0.90 17.21 -3.58
C ILE A 2 0.18 16.11 -3.49
N GLY A 3 0.19 15.13 -4.39
CA GLY A 3 1.20 14.06 -4.38
C GLY A 3 2.64 14.53 -4.56
N LEU A 4 2.85 15.60 -5.35
CA LEU A 4 4.16 16.21 -5.52
C LEU A 4 4.61 16.93 -4.25
N MET A 5 3.70 17.61 -3.55
CA MET A 5 4.00 18.24 -2.25
C MET A 5 4.38 17.20 -1.21
N ILE A 6 3.67 16.09 -1.14
CA ILE A 6 3.98 14.98 -0.24
C ILE A 6 5.38 14.44 -0.54
N LEU A 7 5.69 14.16 -1.80
CA LEU A 7 7.03 13.70 -2.21
C LEU A 7 8.12 14.70 -1.81
N LEU A 8 7.89 16.01 -2.00
CA LEU A 8 8.85 17.04 -1.61
C LEU A 8 9.05 17.11 -0.10
N VAL A 9 7.97 16.91 0.70
CA VAL A 9 8.08 16.83 2.16
C VAL A 9 8.93 15.62 2.58
N TYR A 10 8.73 14.44 1.98
CA TYR A 10 9.56 13.27 2.25
C TYR A 10 11.04 13.50 1.93
N VAL A 11 11.30 14.05 0.74
CA VAL A 11 12.66 14.38 0.31
C VAL A 11 13.28 15.41 1.26
N ALA A 12 12.54 16.44 1.66
CA ALA A 12 13.02 17.46 2.59
C ALA A 12 13.36 16.87 3.96
N ILE A 13 12.52 16.01 4.53
CA ILE A 13 12.78 15.35 5.82
C ILE A 13 14.03 14.47 5.71
N PHE A 14 14.17 13.70 4.64
CA PHE A 14 15.34 12.85 4.42
C PHE A 14 16.63 13.69 4.29
N VAL A 15 16.59 14.76 3.51
CA VAL A 15 17.73 15.68 3.33
C VAL A 15 18.07 16.40 4.63
N ILE A 16 17.07 16.87 5.38
CA ILE A 16 17.29 17.52 6.68
C ILE A 16 17.93 16.54 7.66
N SER A 17 17.41 15.32 7.76
CA SER A 17 17.98 14.27 8.61
C SER A 17 19.41 13.96 8.21
N PHE A 18 19.72 13.85 6.91
CA PHE A 18 21.06 13.65 6.41
C PHE A 18 21.99 14.81 6.79
N LEU A 19 21.55 16.07 6.65
CA LEU A 19 22.36 17.24 7.00
C LEU A 19 22.58 17.35 8.51
N VAL A 20 21.57 17.03 9.33
CA VAL A 20 21.68 17.00 10.80
C VAL A 20 22.72 15.96 11.23
N VAL A 21 22.59 14.73 10.71
CA VAL A 21 23.57 13.66 10.96
C VAL A 21 24.97 14.08 10.55
N ARG A 22 25.12 14.62 9.35
CA ARG A 22 26.40 15.11 8.83
C ARG A 22 26.99 16.17 9.75
N PHE A 23 26.18 17.13 10.22
CA PHE A 23 26.64 18.18 11.10
C PHE A 23 27.12 17.67 12.46
N PHE A 24 26.37 16.77 13.09
CA PHE A 24 26.71 16.23 14.42
C PHE A 24 27.79 15.15 14.37
N VAL A 25 27.76 14.25 13.40
CA VAL A 25 28.69 13.12 13.33
C VAL A 25 30.02 13.51 12.70
N GLN A 26 30.04 14.38 11.70
CA GLN A 26 31.32 14.83 11.08
C GLN A 26 32.13 15.77 11.96
N ARG A 27 31.52 16.42 12.95
CA ARG A 27 32.27 17.23 13.93
C ARG A 27 33.13 16.40 14.88
N THR A 28 32.87 15.10 14.96
CA THR A 28 33.53 14.15 15.88
C THR A 28 34.41 13.12 15.19
N SER A 29 34.36 12.98 13.87
CA SER A 29 35.19 12.03 13.13
C SER A 29 35.93 12.70 11.96
N THR A 30 37.23 12.58 11.96
CA THR A 30 38.12 12.94 10.83
C THR A 30 38.11 11.84 9.76
N ASP A 31 36.93 11.50 9.26
CA ASP A 31 36.80 10.44 8.27
C ASP A 31 36.93 11.02 6.84
N PHE A 32 38.14 11.38 6.49
CA PHE A 32 38.48 11.83 5.14
C PHE A 32 38.95 10.64 4.29
N THR A 33 37.99 9.94 3.67
CA THR A 33 38.31 8.94 2.62
C THR A 33 39.05 9.55 1.44
N SER A 34 38.98 10.86 1.24
CA SER A 34 39.75 11.60 0.22
C SER A 34 41.24 11.58 0.40
N LEU A 35 41.77 11.21 1.58
CA LEU A 35 43.19 11.07 1.86
C LEU A 35 43.73 9.65 1.64
N LYS A 36 42.83 8.66 1.38
CA LYS A 36 43.24 7.30 1.05
C LYS A 36 43.29 7.15 -0.46
N THR A 37 44.38 6.59 -0.96
CA THR A 37 44.48 6.18 -2.37
C THR A 37 43.54 4.99 -2.55
N VAL A 38 42.36 5.22 -3.12
CA VAL A 38 41.37 4.19 -3.39
C VAL A 38 41.53 3.74 -4.82
N THR A 39 41.79 2.45 -5.03
CA THR A 39 41.78 1.85 -6.37
C THR A 39 40.33 1.67 -6.78
N PHE A 40 39.96 2.02 -8.01
CA PHE A 40 38.60 1.88 -8.51
C PHE A 40 38.13 0.43 -8.37
N GLY A 41 37.05 0.21 -7.63
CA GLY A 41 36.47 -1.11 -7.33
C GLY A 41 36.92 -1.75 -6.01
N ASP A 42 37.76 -1.09 -5.20
CA ASP A 42 38.11 -1.56 -3.86
C ASP A 42 37.08 -1.09 -2.84
N GLU A 43 36.05 -1.93 -2.61
CA GLU A 43 34.98 -1.68 -1.62
C GLU A 43 35.51 -1.72 -0.16
N SER A 44 36.68 -2.31 0.09
CA SER A 44 37.26 -2.42 1.43
C SER A 44 37.77 -1.08 2.00
N ALA A 45 38.04 -0.11 1.11
CA ALA A 45 38.51 1.21 1.50
C ALA A 45 37.44 2.12 2.09
N VAL A 46 36.15 1.82 1.86
CA VAL A 46 34.99 2.59 2.35
C VAL A 46 34.23 1.77 3.36
N THR A 47 34.34 2.13 4.65
CA THR A 47 33.55 1.49 5.70
C THR A 47 32.31 2.33 6.02
N PRO A 48 31.12 1.74 6.08
CA PRO A 48 29.90 2.47 6.42
C PRO A 48 29.95 2.99 7.86
N ASN A 49 29.57 4.26 8.04
CA ASN A 49 29.45 4.84 9.37
C ASN A 49 28.25 4.26 10.08
N ARG A 50 28.45 3.48 11.15
CA ARG A 50 27.41 2.80 11.91
C ARG A 50 26.35 3.76 12.49
N ALA A 51 26.79 4.94 12.96
CA ALA A 51 25.87 5.95 13.50
C ALA A 51 24.96 6.50 12.40
N ALA A 52 25.51 6.81 11.22
CA ALA A 52 24.72 7.25 10.07
C ALA A 52 23.74 6.16 9.61
N SER A 53 24.13 4.91 9.59
CA SER A 53 23.24 3.77 9.26
C SER A 53 22.10 3.65 10.26
N PHE A 54 22.39 3.75 11.57
CA PHE A 54 21.36 3.69 12.61
C PHE A 54 20.35 4.83 12.48
N ILE A 55 20.83 6.07 12.30
CA ILE A 55 19.96 7.23 12.16
C ILE A 55 19.13 7.16 10.88
N SER A 56 19.70 6.66 9.78
CA SER A 56 18.95 6.44 8.53
C SER A 56 17.78 5.46 8.76
N ILE A 57 18.04 4.34 9.42
CA ILE A 57 17.00 3.36 9.75
C ILE A 57 15.93 4.00 10.66
N LEU A 58 16.35 4.70 11.72
CA LEU A 58 15.43 5.40 12.62
C LEU A 58 14.57 6.41 11.88
N THR A 59 15.17 7.18 10.95
CA THR A 59 14.43 8.14 10.12
C THR A 59 13.35 7.46 9.28
N ILE A 60 13.65 6.31 8.70
CA ILE A 60 12.66 5.53 7.94
C ILE A 60 11.50 5.09 8.84
N PHE A 61 11.78 4.61 10.05
CA PHE A 61 10.73 4.23 11.02
C PHE A 61 9.90 5.43 11.47
N VAL A 62 10.52 6.58 11.72
CA VAL A 62 9.82 7.82 12.07
C VAL A 62 8.91 8.25 10.93
N LEU A 63 9.43 8.29 9.69
CA LEU A 63 8.62 8.61 8.51
C LEU A 63 7.45 7.63 8.35
N TRP A 64 7.70 6.33 8.49
CA TRP A 64 6.66 5.32 8.45
C TRP A 64 5.56 5.60 9.49
N GLY A 65 5.93 5.81 10.75
CA GLY A 65 4.98 6.15 11.81
C GLY A 65 4.21 7.44 11.57
N MET A 66 4.86 8.49 11.02
CA MET A 66 4.19 9.75 10.69
C MET A 66 3.06 9.57 9.68
N PHE A 67 3.28 8.76 8.64
CA PHE A 67 2.31 8.57 7.55
C PHE A 67 1.28 7.47 7.82
N THR A 68 1.44 6.71 8.90
CA THR A 68 0.48 5.69 9.31
C THR A 68 -0.29 6.05 10.58
N GLY A 69 -0.05 7.24 11.14
CA GLY A 69 -0.68 7.65 12.39
C GLY A 69 -0.31 6.76 13.57
N SER A 70 0.96 6.31 13.62
CA SER A 70 1.46 5.36 14.61
C SER A 70 1.39 5.91 16.03
N SER A 71 0.84 5.14 16.97
CA SER A 71 0.77 5.50 18.39
C SER A 71 2.14 5.63 19.07
N LEU A 72 3.22 5.16 18.42
CA LEU A 72 4.60 5.31 18.89
C LEU A 72 5.12 6.74 18.74
N LEU A 73 4.46 7.57 17.94
CA LEU A 73 4.85 8.95 17.70
C LEU A 73 3.82 9.93 18.28
N PRO A 74 4.25 11.11 18.72
CA PRO A 74 3.33 12.17 19.12
C PRO A 74 2.44 12.61 17.95
N SER A 75 1.16 12.88 18.22
CA SER A 75 0.15 13.23 17.22
C SER A 75 0.49 14.46 16.37
N PHE A 76 1.26 15.41 16.91
CA PHE A 76 1.68 16.61 16.17
C PHE A 76 2.68 16.32 15.04
N LEU A 77 3.31 15.13 15.04
CA LEU A 77 4.17 14.67 13.95
C LEU A 77 3.40 13.88 12.88
N HIS A 78 2.17 13.47 13.17
CA HIS A 78 1.40 12.71 12.21
C HIS A 78 1.04 13.54 10.97
N ALA A 79 1.09 12.94 9.81
CA ALA A 79 0.45 13.49 8.63
C ALA A 79 -1.07 13.62 8.89
N PRO A 80 -1.75 14.62 8.30
CA PRO A 80 -3.20 14.74 8.42
C PRO A 80 -3.88 13.42 8.07
N GLY A 81 -4.66 12.88 9.01
CA GLY A 81 -5.41 11.63 8.86
C GLY A 81 -6.66 11.79 8.00
N PRO A 82 -7.35 10.68 7.73
CA PRO A 82 -8.67 10.72 7.14
C PRO A 82 -9.65 11.42 8.08
N PHE A 83 -10.75 11.91 7.53
CA PHE A 83 -11.83 12.43 8.35
C PHE A 83 -12.43 11.31 9.20
N GLU A 84 -12.63 11.59 10.49
CA GLU A 84 -13.29 10.73 11.46
C GLU A 84 -14.31 11.56 12.24
N GLY A 85 -15.48 10.97 12.49
CA GLY A 85 -16.56 11.62 13.22
C GLY A 85 -17.80 11.83 12.37
N THR A 86 -18.70 12.71 12.83
CA THR A 86 -19.98 12.97 12.16
C THR A 86 -19.87 14.18 11.25
N GLY A 87 -20.19 14.00 9.97
CA GLY A 87 -20.35 15.05 8.99
C GLY A 87 -21.79 15.12 8.49
N THR A 88 -22.24 16.31 8.11
CA THR A 88 -23.58 16.54 7.55
C THR A 88 -23.50 17.30 6.27
N PHE A 89 -24.47 17.10 5.38
CA PHE A 89 -24.73 17.94 4.22
C PHE A 89 -26.22 17.93 3.90
N GLU A 90 -26.69 18.97 3.21
CA GLU A 90 -28.07 19.11 2.78
C GLU A 90 -28.22 18.70 1.32
N TYR A 91 -29.32 18.05 0.97
CA TYR A 91 -29.72 17.83 -0.40
C TYR A 91 -31.10 18.39 -0.65
N THR A 92 -31.31 18.92 -1.85
CA THR A 92 -32.64 19.35 -2.33
C THR A 92 -33.09 18.39 -3.43
N ALA A 93 -34.25 17.81 -3.25
CA ALA A 93 -34.92 17.00 -4.25
C ALA A 93 -36.09 17.76 -4.89
N GLN A 94 -36.39 17.46 -6.14
CA GLN A 94 -37.50 18.04 -6.90
C GLN A 94 -38.37 16.94 -7.49
N ALA A 95 -39.68 17.03 -7.24
CA ALA A 95 -40.70 16.17 -7.84
C ALA A 95 -41.76 17.05 -8.58
N GLY A 96 -41.69 17.11 -9.91
CA GLY A 96 -42.44 18.06 -10.69
C GLY A 96 -42.08 19.51 -10.37
N ASP A 97 -43.06 20.30 -9.87
CA ASP A 97 -42.86 21.71 -9.46
C ASP A 97 -42.52 21.84 -7.96
N ASP A 98 -42.66 20.75 -7.19
CA ASP A 98 -42.41 20.77 -5.77
C ASP A 98 -40.95 20.48 -5.42
N ARG A 99 -40.43 21.21 -4.42
CA ARG A 99 -39.03 21.10 -3.95
C ARG A 99 -39.03 20.94 -2.46
N ASP A 100 -38.17 20.04 -1.99
CA ASP A 100 -37.95 19.86 -0.57
C ASP A 100 -36.49 19.58 -0.26
N THR A 101 -36.07 19.93 0.96
CA THR A 101 -34.67 19.82 1.40
C THR A 101 -34.59 18.97 2.66
N ALA A 102 -33.65 18.04 2.66
CA ALA A 102 -33.37 17.22 3.82
C ALA A 102 -31.88 17.10 4.10
N THR A 103 -31.54 16.65 5.28
CA THR A 103 -30.16 16.55 5.76
C THR A 103 -29.70 15.09 5.77
N VAL A 104 -28.51 14.85 5.27
CA VAL A 104 -27.83 13.55 5.41
C VAL A 104 -26.77 13.65 6.50
N THR A 105 -26.87 12.77 7.49
CA THR A 105 -25.88 12.63 8.56
C THR A 105 -24.99 11.41 8.27
N VAL A 106 -23.71 11.62 8.16
CA VAL A 106 -22.74 10.55 7.85
C VAL A 106 -21.81 10.38 9.05
N LEU A 107 -21.82 9.20 9.64
CA LEU A 107 -20.84 8.80 10.66
C LEU A 107 -19.67 8.09 9.99
N VAL A 108 -18.49 8.70 10.03
CA VAL A 108 -17.25 8.09 9.54
C VAL A 108 -16.51 7.46 10.72
N HIS A 109 -16.33 6.16 10.68
CA HIS A 109 -15.74 5.37 11.76
C HIS A 109 -14.46 4.64 11.31
N PRO A 110 -13.58 4.19 12.24
CA PRO A 110 -12.42 3.36 11.92
C PRO A 110 -12.83 2.07 11.17
N ILE A 111 -11.94 1.57 10.29
CA ILE A 111 -12.26 0.40 9.43
C ILE A 111 -12.57 -0.86 10.25
N ASP A 112 -11.89 -1.04 11.39
CA ASP A 112 -12.01 -2.25 12.21
C ASP A 112 -13.17 -2.22 13.20
N THR A 113 -13.96 -1.13 13.20
CA THR A 113 -15.14 -1.00 14.05
C THR A 113 -16.41 -1.14 13.22
N HIS A 114 -17.34 -1.98 13.68
CA HIS A 114 -18.69 -1.99 13.12
C HIS A 114 -19.52 -1.01 13.94
N THR A 115 -20.02 0.04 13.30
CA THR A 115 -20.83 1.06 13.95
C THR A 115 -22.08 1.27 13.12
N ASP A 116 -23.24 1.23 13.77
CA ASP A 116 -24.51 1.49 13.12
C ASP A 116 -24.66 2.98 12.78
N ALA A 117 -25.48 3.26 11.77
CA ALA A 117 -25.82 4.63 11.41
C ALA A 117 -26.51 5.33 12.60
N PRO A 118 -26.22 6.62 12.85
CA PRO A 118 -26.87 7.37 13.92
C PRO A 118 -28.37 7.49 13.68
N GLU A 119 -29.16 7.43 14.75
CA GLU A 119 -30.58 7.74 14.65
C GLU A 119 -30.76 9.24 14.40
N VAL A 120 -31.58 9.59 13.41
CA VAL A 120 -31.90 10.97 13.03
C VAL A 120 -33.43 11.17 12.99
N ASP A 121 -33.87 12.39 13.33
CA ASP A 121 -35.27 12.76 13.16
C ASP A 121 -35.58 12.78 11.65
N PRO A 122 -36.63 12.10 11.19
CA PRO A 122 -37.00 12.06 9.78
C PRO A 122 -37.29 13.43 9.15
N GLY A 123 -37.61 14.46 9.96
CA GLY A 123 -38.03 15.76 9.45
C GLY A 123 -39.50 15.83 9.07
N GLN A 124 -39.97 17.02 8.68
CA GLN A 124 -41.40 17.30 8.40
C GLN A 124 -41.75 17.33 6.90
N GLY A 125 -40.77 17.49 6.02
CA GLY A 125 -40.96 17.52 4.57
C GLY A 125 -41.25 16.15 3.96
N TRP A 126 -41.52 16.10 2.67
CA TRP A 126 -41.64 14.84 1.94
C TRP A 126 -40.24 14.20 1.69
N ALA A 127 -39.21 15.01 1.54
CA ALA A 127 -37.82 14.56 1.62
C ALA A 127 -37.45 14.36 3.10
N LYS A 128 -36.97 13.19 3.46
CA LYS A 128 -36.66 12.82 4.83
C LYS A 128 -35.18 12.86 5.10
N ASN A 129 -34.81 13.19 6.34
CA ASN A 129 -33.43 13.11 6.77
C ASN A 129 -32.93 11.67 6.76
N ASP A 130 -31.69 11.52 6.34
CA ASP A 130 -30.99 10.24 6.22
C ASP A 130 -29.81 10.14 7.15
N SER A 131 -29.43 8.91 7.48
CA SER A 131 -28.19 8.64 8.17
C SER A 131 -27.47 7.42 7.58
N VAL A 132 -26.13 7.46 7.61
CA VAL A 132 -25.32 6.34 7.16
C VAL A 132 -24.02 6.27 7.96
N ALA A 133 -23.52 5.06 8.21
CA ALA A 133 -22.19 4.84 8.74
C ALA A 133 -21.27 4.35 7.62
N ILE A 134 -20.08 4.94 7.51
CA ILE A 134 -19.10 4.64 6.47
C ILE A 134 -17.72 4.51 7.13
N GLY A 135 -16.97 3.46 6.80
CA GLY A 135 -15.60 3.31 7.26
C GLY A 135 -14.67 4.36 6.64
N MET A 136 -13.67 4.81 7.37
CA MET A 136 -12.60 5.66 6.86
C MET A 136 -12.03 5.11 5.55
N TRP A 137 -11.56 5.98 4.65
CA TRP A 137 -11.05 5.66 3.30
C TRP A 137 -12.05 4.97 2.37
N ARG A 138 -13.28 4.68 2.82
CA ARG A 138 -14.33 4.07 1.99
C ARG A 138 -15.25 5.15 1.41
N SER A 139 -15.88 4.83 0.29
CA SER A 139 -17.01 5.61 -0.23
C SER A 139 -18.32 4.89 0.06
N GLY A 140 -19.36 5.66 0.29
CA GLY A 140 -20.70 5.15 0.54
C GLY A 140 -21.72 5.68 -0.47
N LEU A 141 -22.47 4.78 -1.09
CA LEU A 141 -23.58 5.15 -1.93
C LEU A 141 -24.80 5.43 -1.04
N LEU A 142 -25.34 6.63 -1.14
CA LEU A 142 -26.46 7.09 -0.32
C LEU A 142 -27.77 6.93 -1.09
N ARG A 143 -28.69 6.15 -0.55
CA ARG A 143 -30.03 6.01 -1.12
C ARG A 143 -31.00 6.92 -0.39
N VAL A 144 -30.81 8.23 -0.58
CA VAL A 144 -31.63 9.28 0.04
C VAL A 144 -33.11 9.20 -0.34
N ASP A 145 -33.41 8.60 -1.48
CA ASP A 145 -34.78 8.40 -1.99
C ASP A 145 -35.53 7.22 -1.36
N ARG A 146 -34.93 6.53 -0.37
CA ARG A 146 -35.53 5.28 0.16
C ARG A 146 -36.61 5.49 1.21
N ASN A 147 -36.45 6.51 2.02
CA ASN A 147 -37.38 6.87 3.14
C ASN A 147 -38.19 8.11 2.81
N ASP A 148 -38.00 8.74 1.65
CA ASP A 148 -38.78 9.87 1.18
C ASP A 148 -40.20 9.45 0.84
N GLU A 149 -41.17 10.36 1.05
CA GLU A 149 -42.58 10.13 0.68
C GLU A 149 -42.80 10.16 -0.84
N LEU A 150 -41.99 11.01 -1.54
CA LEU A 150 -41.94 11.06 -2.99
C LEU A 150 -40.54 10.56 -3.43
N GLY A 151 -40.47 9.31 -3.85
CA GLY A 151 -39.23 8.71 -4.28
C GLY A 151 -38.96 8.85 -5.79
N ARG A 152 -37.94 8.20 -6.25
CA ARG A 152 -37.56 8.17 -7.69
C ARG A 152 -38.66 7.55 -8.56
N GLY A 153 -39.48 6.63 -8.00
CA GLY A 153 -40.63 6.01 -8.67
C GLY A 153 -41.72 7.04 -9.03
N GLU A 154 -41.82 8.13 -8.25
CA GLU A 154 -42.72 9.26 -8.47
C GLU A 154 -42.05 10.43 -9.19
N GLY A 155 -40.85 10.25 -9.74
CA GLY A 155 -40.13 11.24 -10.53
C GLY A 155 -39.32 12.22 -9.72
N ALA A 156 -39.08 11.97 -8.43
CA ALA A 156 -38.20 12.80 -7.63
C ALA A 156 -36.75 12.66 -8.10
N ILE A 157 -36.05 13.78 -8.28
CA ILE A 157 -34.67 13.87 -8.66
C ILE A 157 -33.92 14.80 -7.71
N LEU A 158 -32.68 14.44 -7.35
CA LEU A 158 -31.79 15.30 -6.58
C LEU A 158 -31.22 16.39 -7.50
N ILE A 159 -31.39 17.65 -7.11
CA ILE A 159 -31.03 18.83 -7.92
C ILE A 159 -29.94 19.71 -7.30
N GLU A 160 -29.81 19.72 -5.96
CA GLU A 160 -28.83 20.57 -5.27
C GLU A 160 -28.20 19.82 -4.09
N ILE A 161 -26.92 20.14 -3.80
CA ILE A 161 -26.22 19.73 -2.57
C ILE A 161 -25.62 20.99 -1.94
N ASN A 162 -25.92 21.24 -0.66
CA ASN A 162 -25.52 22.44 0.07
C ASN A 162 -25.83 23.76 -0.70
N GLY A 163 -26.95 23.77 -1.46
CA GLY A 163 -27.35 24.91 -2.29
C GLY A 163 -26.62 25.01 -3.64
N GLU A 164 -25.68 24.13 -3.95
CA GLU A 164 -25.06 24.03 -5.27
C GLU A 164 -25.85 23.10 -6.18
N LYS A 165 -26.20 23.60 -7.37
CA LYS A 165 -26.88 22.77 -8.38
C LYS A 165 -25.97 21.67 -8.89
N VAL A 166 -26.53 20.46 -8.98
CA VAL A 166 -25.79 19.28 -9.41
C VAL A 166 -26.49 18.54 -10.53
N ALA A 167 -25.70 17.98 -11.40
CA ALA A 167 -26.10 17.07 -12.47
C ALA A 167 -25.38 15.71 -12.29
N PRO A 168 -25.79 14.66 -13.01
CA PRO A 168 -25.04 13.40 -13.03
C PRO A 168 -23.54 13.62 -13.35
N ARG A 169 -22.65 13.02 -12.57
CA ARG A 169 -21.17 13.13 -12.58
C ARG A 169 -20.60 14.39 -11.95
N ASP A 170 -21.41 15.31 -11.47
CA ASP A 170 -20.88 16.46 -10.72
C ASP A 170 -20.40 16.01 -9.32
N SER A 171 -19.46 16.78 -8.78
CA SER A 171 -18.90 16.56 -7.44
C SER A 171 -18.88 17.86 -6.67
N VAL A 172 -19.42 17.82 -5.44
CA VAL A 172 -19.47 18.96 -4.51
C VAL A 172 -18.62 18.65 -3.30
N ASP A 173 -17.79 19.61 -2.88
CA ASP A 173 -17.02 19.51 -1.64
C ASP A 173 -17.89 19.98 -0.46
N VAL A 174 -18.10 19.07 0.49
CA VAL A 174 -18.90 19.35 1.70
C VAL A 174 -18.03 19.72 2.90
N GLY A 175 -16.73 20.01 2.64
CA GLY A 175 -15.75 20.46 3.66
C GLY A 175 -15.04 19.32 4.38
N TRP A 176 -15.73 18.24 4.69
CA TRP A 176 -15.17 17.03 5.32
C TRP A 176 -15.08 15.84 4.34
N GLY A 177 -15.54 16.01 3.11
CA GLY A 177 -15.54 14.99 2.07
C GLY A 177 -16.08 15.53 0.75
N THR A 178 -16.20 14.66 -0.24
CA THR A 178 -16.73 14.99 -1.56
C THR A 178 -17.95 14.13 -1.86
N VAL A 179 -19.07 14.75 -2.22
CA VAL A 179 -20.28 14.07 -2.71
C VAL A 179 -20.25 14.10 -4.23
N THR A 180 -20.26 12.92 -4.85
CA THR A 180 -20.30 12.77 -6.31
C THR A 180 -21.63 12.17 -6.73
N ILE A 181 -22.33 12.78 -7.69
CA ILE A 181 -23.57 12.26 -8.23
C ILE A 181 -23.25 11.18 -9.27
N THR A 182 -23.77 9.98 -9.07
CA THR A 182 -23.62 8.89 -10.05
C THR A 182 -24.42 9.15 -11.32
N ASP A 183 -24.14 8.38 -12.39
CA ASP A 183 -24.94 8.45 -13.64
C ASP A 183 -26.46 8.23 -13.43
N LYS A 184 -26.82 7.57 -12.32
CA LYS A 184 -28.22 7.31 -11.95
C LYS A 184 -28.82 8.41 -11.06
N GLY A 185 -28.08 9.50 -10.79
CA GLY A 185 -28.55 10.56 -9.91
C GLY A 185 -28.48 10.23 -8.41
N THR A 186 -27.79 9.17 -8.01
CA THR A 186 -27.61 8.78 -6.60
C THR A 186 -26.34 9.40 -6.07
N PRO A 187 -26.33 10.10 -4.93
CA PRO A 187 -25.14 10.64 -4.33
C PRO A 187 -24.25 9.53 -3.76
N ASN A 188 -22.93 9.67 -3.98
CA ASN A 188 -21.89 8.84 -3.43
C ASN A 188 -20.94 9.73 -2.63
N ILE A 189 -20.87 9.54 -1.32
CA ILE A 189 -20.01 10.31 -0.45
C ILE A 189 -18.66 9.63 -0.27
N GLN A 190 -17.60 10.39 -0.41
CA GLN A 190 -16.24 10.00 -0.09
C GLN A 190 -15.67 10.94 0.97
N PRO A 191 -15.53 10.51 2.22
CA PRO A 191 -14.86 11.27 3.26
C PRO A 191 -13.44 11.63 2.85
N SER A 192 -12.93 12.75 3.35
CA SER A 192 -11.55 13.18 3.11
C SER A 192 -10.58 12.10 3.58
N LYS A 193 -9.67 11.69 2.70
CA LYS A 193 -8.68 10.63 2.99
C LYS A 193 -7.47 11.14 3.78
N GLY A 194 -7.30 12.47 3.86
CA GLY A 194 -6.08 13.02 4.42
C GLY A 194 -4.83 12.65 3.61
N TRP A 195 -3.70 12.59 4.30
CA TRP A 195 -2.38 12.24 3.74
C TRP A 195 -1.80 10.97 4.34
N GLN A 196 -2.46 10.41 5.34
CA GLN A 196 -2.05 9.12 5.89
C GLN A 196 -2.34 7.98 4.91
N MET A 197 -1.50 6.98 4.96
CA MET A 197 -1.68 5.75 4.17
C MET A 197 -2.77 4.88 4.79
N GLU A 198 -3.62 4.34 3.95
CA GLU A 198 -4.61 3.35 4.38
C GLU A 198 -3.92 2.10 4.94
N PRO A 199 -4.33 1.57 6.12
CA PRO A 199 -3.67 0.44 6.79
C PRO A 199 -3.57 -0.84 5.95
N ILE A 200 -4.44 -1.01 4.95
CA ILE A 200 -4.37 -2.15 4.02
C ILE A 200 -3.10 -2.13 3.14
N TRP A 201 -2.57 -0.94 2.86
CA TRP A 201 -1.37 -0.78 2.04
C TRP A 201 -0.11 -0.63 2.90
N LEU A 202 -0.21 0.10 3.98
CA LEU A 202 0.90 0.35 4.90
C LEU A 202 0.34 0.44 6.32
N PRO A 203 0.29 -0.67 7.07
CA PRO A 203 -0.11 -0.66 8.48
C PRO A 203 0.95 0.06 9.33
N SER A 204 0.55 0.55 10.50
CA SER A 204 1.49 1.15 11.44
C SER A 204 2.52 0.13 11.98
N PRO A 205 3.73 0.57 12.40
CA PRO A 205 4.75 -0.34 12.91
C PRO A 205 4.27 -1.25 14.05
N GLU A 206 3.52 -0.68 14.99
CA GLU A 206 2.94 -1.44 16.13
C GLU A 206 1.90 -2.46 15.66
N ALA A 207 1.06 -2.11 14.69
CA ALA A 207 0.07 -3.03 14.14
C ALA A 207 0.73 -4.24 13.46
N VAL A 208 1.87 -4.03 12.79
CA VAL A 208 2.67 -5.12 12.23
C VAL A 208 3.20 -6.04 13.31
N VAL A 209 3.75 -5.48 14.40
CA VAL A 209 4.29 -6.29 15.53
C VAL A 209 3.18 -7.08 16.20
N VAL A 210 2.04 -6.46 16.49
CA VAL A 210 0.86 -7.13 17.07
C VAL A 210 0.41 -8.27 16.16
N ARG A 211 0.28 -8.01 14.86
CA ARG A 211 -0.17 -9.01 13.89
C ARG A 211 0.79 -10.18 13.75
N ILE A 212 2.10 -9.95 13.82
CA ILE A 212 3.09 -11.04 13.88
C ILE A 212 2.88 -11.91 15.12
N GLY A 213 2.62 -11.28 16.28
CA GLY A 213 2.31 -11.98 17.52
C GLY A 213 1.05 -12.85 17.41
N GLU A 214 -0.03 -12.31 16.85
CA GLU A 214 -1.28 -13.04 16.60
C GLU A 214 -1.06 -14.24 15.67
N ILE A 215 -0.37 -14.04 14.56
CA ILE A 215 -0.07 -15.13 13.61
C ILE A 215 0.82 -16.20 14.25
N ALA A 216 1.73 -15.80 15.15
CA ALA A 216 2.59 -16.74 15.84
C ALA A 216 1.83 -17.58 16.86
N SER A 217 0.82 -17.02 17.55
CA SER A 217 0.04 -17.69 18.59
C SER A 217 -1.22 -18.41 18.06
N GLU A 218 -1.96 -17.75 17.17
CA GLU A 218 -3.26 -18.24 16.70
C GLU A 218 -3.18 -18.88 15.31
N GLY A 219 -2.10 -18.59 14.54
CA GLY A 219 -1.94 -19.03 13.17
C GLY A 219 -2.67 -18.15 12.17
N PHE A 220 -2.58 -18.49 10.91
CA PHE A 220 -3.22 -17.82 9.78
C PHE A 220 -3.68 -18.84 8.72
N ARG A 221 -4.94 -18.77 8.30
CA ARG A 221 -5.55 -19.67 7.30
C ARG A 221 -5.38 -21.16 7.65
N GLY A 222 -5.54 -21.50 8.92
CA GLY A 222 -5.49 -22.89 9.40
C GLY A 222 -4.09 -23.47 9.56
N SER A 223 -3.03 -22.65 9.50
CA SER A 223 -1.66 -23.07 9.75
C SER A 223 -0.95 -22.09 10.69
N THR A 224 -0.09 -22.61 11.54
CA THR A 224 0.74 -21.81 12.43
C THR A 224 1.87 -21.09 11.68
N LEU A 225 2.45 -20.04 12.29
CA LEU A 225 3.61 -19.35 11.73
C LEU A 225 4.77 -20.32 11.42
N TRP A 226 4.98 -21.28 12.31
CA TRP A 226 6.06 -22.26 12.20
C TRP A 226 5.84 -23.23 11.04
N GLU A 227 4.61 -23.64 10.78
CA GLU A 227 4.26 -24.45 9.61
C GLU A 227 4.48 -23.66 8.31
N HIS A 228 4.02 -22.40 8.27
CA HIS A 228 4.28 -21.52 7.11
C HIS A 228 5.79 -21.34 6.86
N LEU A 229 6.57 -21.14 7.92
CA LEU A 229 8.03 -21.02 7.82
C LEU A 229 8.67 -22.32 7.35
N GLY A 230 8.24 -23.47 7.90
CA GLY A 230 8.71 -24.79 7.52
C GLY A 230 8.47 -25.09 6.05
N TYR A 231 7.24 -24.88 5.56
CA TYR A 231 6.92 -25.05 4.12
C TYR A 231 7.72 -24.09 3.23
N SER A 232 7.91 -22.87 3.66
CA SER A 232 8.71 -21.89 2.89
C SER A 232 10.17 -22.30 2.83
N LEU A 233 10.75 -22.72 3.95
CA LEU A 233 12.13 -23.20 4.02
C LEU A 233 12.32 -24.46 3.18
N PHE A 234 11.39 -25.41 3.29
CA PHE A 234 11.40 -26.63 2.48
C PHE A 234 11.43 -26.33 0.98
N ARG A 235 10.56 -25.43 0.50
CA ARG A 235 10.53 -25.01 -0.91
C ARG A 235 11.85 -24.40 -1.35
N VAL A 236 12.42 -23.51 -0.53
CA VAL A 236 13.69 -22.87 -0.83
C VAL A 236 14.82 -23.89 -0.91
N VAL A 237 14.92 -24.80 0.07
CA VAL A 237 15.95 -25.83 0.11
C VAL A 237 15.83 -26.78 -1.09
N VAL A 238 14.63 -27.25 -1.38
CA VAL A 238 14.37 -28.16 -2.51
C VAL A 238 14.67 -27.48 -3.84
N GLY A 239 14.15 -26.27 -4.05
CA GLY A 239 14.41 -25.51 -5.29
C GLY A 239 15.90 -25.19 -5.47
N PHE A 240 16.59 -24.83 -4.39
CA PHE A 240 18.05 -24.61 -4.40
C PHE A 240 18.82 -25.89 -4.73
N PHE A 241 18.47 -27.02 -4.08
CA PHE A 241 19.14 -28.30 -4.29
C PHE A 241 19.04 -28.75 -5.75
N PHE A 242 17.85 -28.75 -6.32
CA PHE A 242 17.68 -29.12 -7.73
C PHE A 242 18.31 -28.10 -8.68
N GLY A 243 18.23 -26.80 -8.37
CA GLY A 243 18.92 -25.76 -9.14
C GLY A 243 20.44 -25.94 -9.14
N ALA A 244 21.02 -26.26 -7.98
CA ALA A 244 22.46 -26.54 -7.86
C ALA A 244 22.86 -27.83 -8.55
N LEU A 245 22.05 -28.89 -8.41
CA LEU A 245 22.30 -30.22 -9.02
C LEU A 245 22.40 -30.13 -10.54
N VAL A 246 21.65 -29.27 -11.19
CA VAL A 246 21.70 -29.05 -12.64
C VAL A 246 22.65 -27.94 -13.02
N GLY A 247 22.60 -26.80 -12.29
CA GLY A 247 23.36 -25.61 -12.64
C GLY A 247 24.87 -25.75 -12.44
N ILE A 248 25.32 -26.43 -11.38
CA ILE A 248 26.74 -26.61 -11.13
C ILE A 248 27.41 -27.50 -12.21
N PRO A 249 26.89 -28.71 -12.53
CA PRO A 249 27.49 -29.52 -13.60
C PRO A 249 27.45 -28.82 -14.96
N LEU A 250 26.35 -28.15 -15.29
CA LEU A 250 26.21 -27.43 -16.54
C LEU A 250 27.21 -26.26 -16.62
N GLY A 251 27.34 -25.46 -15.56
CA GLY A 251 28.33 -24.39 -15.48
C GLY A 251 29.76 -24.90 -15.62
N TYR A 252 30.06 -26.05 -15.02
CA TYR A 252 31.35 -26.71 -15.15
C TYR A 252 31.61 -27.21 -16.59
N ALA A 253 30.60 -27.83 -17.18
CA ALA A 253 30.69 -28.29 -18.57
C ALA A 253 30.89 -27.14 -19.58
N MET A 254 30.22 -26.02 -19.36
CA MET A 254 30.40 -24.79 -20.17
C MET A 254 31.77 -24.16 -19.96
N GLY A 255 32.31 -24.23 -18.74
CA GLY A 255 33.67 -23.74 -18.44
C GLY A 255 34.77 -24.56 -19.08
N LEU A 256 34.59 -25.86 -19.22
CA LEU A 256 35.59 -26.80 -19.72
C LEU A 256 35.48 -27.13 -21.25
N SER A 257 34.31 -26.88 -21.85
CA SER A 257 34.09 -27.26 -23.25
C SER A 257 33.42 -26.15 -24.07
N ASN A 258 34.10 -25.73 -25.14
CA ASN A 258 33.59 -24.74 -26.08
C ASN A 258 32.29 -25.21 -26.75
N TRP A 259 32.07 -26.53 -26.91
CA TRP A 259 30.86 -27.09 -27.47
C TRP A 259 29.66 -26.86 -26.55
N PHE A 260 29.78 -27.23 -25.26
CA PHE A 260 28.75 -26.94 -24.27
C PHE A 260 28.48 -25.43 -24.11
N ARG A 261 29.53 -24.63 -24.10
CA ARG A 261 29.40 -23.17 -24.04
C ARG A 261 28.62 -22.65 -25.24
N GLY A 262 28.97 -23.07 -26.46
CA GLY A 262 28.28 -22.62 -27.67
C GLY A 262 26.78 -22.99 -27.70
N TRP A 263 26.41 -24.13 -27.08
CA TRP A 263 25.02 -24.55 -26.98
C TRP A 263 24.21 -23.81 -25.91
N PHE A 264 24.74 -23.67 -24.74
CA PHE A 264 23.97 -23.19 -23.57
C PHE A 264 24.12 -21.70 -23.29
N ASP A 265 25.22 -21.07 -23.66
CA ASP A 265 25.48 -19.64 -23.43
C ASP A 265 24.39 -18.75 -24.04
N PRO A 266 23.94 -18.94 -25.29
CA PRO A 266 22.85 -18.14 -25.87
C PRO A 266 21.53 -18.27 -25.09
N ILE A 267 21.23 -19.46 -24.57
CA ILE A 267 20.00 -19.72 -23.79
C ILE A 267 20.07 -18.98 -22.45
N VAL A 268 21.22 -19.04 -21.81
CA VAL A 268 21.47 -18.37 -20.54
C VAL A 268 21.42 -16.86 -20.68
N GLU A 269 22.10 -16.32 -21.69
CA GLU A 269 22.09 -14.89 -21.99
C GLU A 269 20.68 -14.38 -22.32
N PHE A 270 19.87 -15.18 -23.02
CA PHE A 270 18.48 -14.85 -23.28
C PHE A 270 17.63 -14.85 -22.01
N MET A 271 17.85 -15.78 -21.09
CA MET A 271 17.09 -15.89 -19.84
C MET A 271 17.53 -14.86 -18.77
N ARG A 272 18.76 -14.35 -18.85
CA ARG A 272 19.32 -13.43 -17.85
C ARG A 272 18.51 -12.16 -17.63
N PRO A 273 18.01 -11.42 -18.65
CA PRO A 273 17.19 -10.24 -18.47
C PRO A 273 15.76 -10.55 -17.99
N VAL A 274 15.32 -11.81 -18.04
CA VAL A 274 13.96 -12.17 -17.65
C VAL A 274 13.87 -12.30 -16.13
N PRO A 275 13.17 -11.38 -15.43
CA PRO A 275 12.99 -11.52 -13.99
C PRO A 275 12.18 -12.78 -13.67
N PRO A 276 12.59 -13.58 -12.66
CA PRO A 276 11.87 -14.81 -12.30
C PRO A 276 10.39 -14.59 -11.99
N LEU A 277 10.03 -13.41 -11.48
CA LEU A 277 8.63 -13.03 -11.21
C LEU A 277 7.78 -12.92 -12.48
N ALA A 278 8.36 -12.57 -13.63
CA ALA A 278 7.65 -12.54 -14.90
C ALA A 278 7.25 -13.95 -15.39
N LEU A 279 7.90 -14.99 -14.89
CA LEU A 279 7.58 -16.37 -15.22
C LEU A 279 6.39 -16.94 -14.42
N ILE A 280 5.91 -16.21 -13.39
CA ILE A 280 4.80 -16.68 -12.54
C ILE A 280 3.57 -17.07 -13.35
N PRO A 281 3.03 -16.26 -14.27
CA PRO A 281 1.84 -16.61 -15.02
C PRO A 281 2.06 -17.89 -15.86
N LEU A 282 3.24 -18.02 -16.48
CA LEU A 282 3.59 -19.18 -17.31
C LEU A 282 3.67 -20.47 -16.46
N VAL A 283 4.31 -20.37 -15.29
CA VAL A 283 4.42 -21.51 -14.36
C VAL A 283 3.06 -21.91 -13.80
N ILE A 284 2.17 -20.96 -13.52
CA ILE A 284 0.80 -21.24 -13.08
C ILE A 284 0.02 -22.00 -14.16
N ILE A 285 0.15 -21.61 -15.42
CA ILE A 285 -0.53 -22.30 -16.55
C ILE A 285 -0.03 -23.74 -16.69
N TRP A 286 1.28 -24.00 -16.52
CA TRP A 286 1.88 -25.31 -16.73
C TRP A 286 1.78 -26.25 -15.53
N ALA A 287 2.01 -25.72 -14.33
CA ALA A 287 2.15 -26.50 -13.09
C ALA A 287 1.07 -26.22 -12.04
N GLY A 288 0.16 -25.29 -12.33
CA GLY A 288 -0.88 -24.87 -11.39
C GLY A 288 -0.36 -23.99 -10.24
N ILE A 289 -1.28 -23.60 -9.35
CA ILE A 289 -1.01 -22.71 -8.21
C ILE A 289 -0.36 -23.45 -7.01
N GLY A 290 -0.20 -24.80 -7.11
CA GLY A 290 0.27 -25.66 -6.04
C GLY A 290 1.76 -25.52 -5.70
N GLU A 291 2.25 -26.43 -4.83
CA GLU A 291 3.64 -26.46 -4.37
C GLU A 291 4.63 -26.71 -5.52
N THR A 292 4.24 -27.53 -6.49
CA THR A 292 5.05 -27.83 -7.68
C THR A 292 5.41 -26.58 -8.46
N GLY A 293 4.43 -25.68 -8.71
CA GLY A 293 4.69 -24.42 -9.40
C GLY A 293 5.67 -23.53 -8.65
N LYS A 294 5.57 -23.45 -7.32
CA LYS A 294 6.48 -22.66 -6.47
C LYS A 294 7.91 -23.20 -6.50
N ILE A 295 8.09 -24.52 -6.47
CA ILE A 295 9.42 -25.16 -6.55
C ILE A 295 10.03 -24.93 -7.94
N ILE A 296 9.27 -25.09 -9.02
CA ILE A 296 9.72 -24.81 -10.39
C ILE A 296 10.18 -23.36 -10.53
N LEU A 297 9.45 -22.41 -9.98
CA LEU A 297 9.82 -20.99 -10.02
C LEU A 297 11.15 -20.72 -9.30
N LEU A 298 11.33 -21.32 -8.11
CA LEU A 298 12.58 -21.21 -7.35
C LEU A 298 13.76 -21.87 -8.06
N PHE A 299 13.54 -23.02 -8.69
CA PHE A 299 14.52 -23.68 -9.54
C PHE A 299 14.97 -22.78 -10.69
N LEU A 300 14.02 -22.24 -11.46
CA LEU A 300 14.31 -21.37 -12.61
C LEU A 300 15.03 -20.09 -12.17
N GLY A 301 14.61 -19.49 -11.06
CA GLY A 301 15.24 -18.29 -10.54
C GLY A 301 16.69 -18.51 -10.08
N ARG A 302 17.00 -19.69 -9.54
CA ARG A 302 18.37 -20.04 -9.12
C ARG A 302 19.24 -20.54 -10.25
N PHE A 303 18.66 -21.26 -11.20
CA PHE A 303 19.41 -21.76 -12.37
C PHE A 303 20.17 -20.65 -13.10
N GLY A 304 19.56 -19.47 -13.31
CA GLY A 304 20.20 -18.32 -13.93
C GLY A 304 21.32 -17.68 -13.08
N SER A 305 21.25 -17.74 -11.75
CA SER A 305 22.19 -17.07 -10.86
C SER A 305 23.52 -17.82 -10.65
N TRP A 306 23.54 -19.15 -10.78
CA TRP A 306 24.74 -19.98 -10.58
C TRP A 306 25.78 -19.85 -11.69
N GLN A 307 25.38 -19.40 -12.87
CA GLN A 307 26.26 -19.24 -14.02
C GLN A 307 26.98 -17.87 -14.06
N LEU A 308 26.69 -16.97 -13.11
CA LEU A 308 27.16 -15.57 -13.11
C LEU A 308 28.51 -15.34 -12.44
N ARG A 309 29.26 -16.38 -12.05
CA ARG A 309 30.64 -16.24 -11.56
C ARG A 309 31.64 -17.01 -12.40
N PRO A 310 32.02 -16.51 -13.58
CA PRO A 310 33.26 -16.92 -14.18
C PRO A 310 34.34 -16.01 -13.64
N GLY A 311 35.24 -16.52 -12.83
CA GLY A 311 36.49 -15.84 -12.50
C GLY A 311 36.57 -15.29 -11.07
N LEU A 312 36.91 -16.13 -10.15
CA LEU A 312 37.91 -15.91 -9.09
C LEU A 312 39.12 -16.73 -9.43
#